data_08063a7c1e75c5dfef5fe5832da222a8
#
_entry.id   08063a7c1e75c5dfef5fe5832da222a8
#
_cell.length_a   1.000
_cell.length_b   1.000
_cell.length_c   1.000
_cell.angle_alpha   90.00
_cell.angle_beta   90.00
_cell.angle_gamma   90.00
#
_symmetry.space_group_name_H-M   'P 1'
#
loop_
_entity.id
_entity.type
_entity.pdbx_description
1 polymer ?
#
loop_
_entity_poly.entity_id
_entity_poly.type
_entity_poly.pdbx_seq_one_letter_code
_entity_poly.pdbx_strand_id
1 'polypeptide(L)'
;MQVIGENCEIFDSYGRKCNSRFFVNYGFSLELNLDNEALMTFELPRNDPQYAIKARHLGFSVGDDLSFAQRDIVKKDFQIPKAYKEKKVKEAFSFLRVLHAQGNEFLIISSADGLRLEDIPPLSIRYDAFDGLNPMV
;
A
#
# COMPACT_ATOMS: atom_id res chain seq x y z
N MET A 1 31.19 9.44 -20.53
CA MET A 1 30.72 10.55 -21.40
C MET A 1 30.57 9.94 -22.79
N GLN A 2 29.37 9.90 -23.35
CA GLN A 2 29.14 9.34 -24.68
C GLN A 2 29.30 10.47 -25.70
N VAL A 3 30.15 10.28 -26.67
CA VAL A 3 30.38 11.28 -27.73
C VAL A 3 29.31 11.07 -28.79
N ILE A 4 28.53 12.11 -29.06
CA ILE A 4 27.49 12.11 -30.08
C ILE A 4 28.15 12.56 -31.39
N GLY A 5 28.03 11.75 -32.46
CA GLY A 5 28.57 12.07 -33.78
C GLY A 5 27.84 13.22 -34.47
N GLU A 6 28.52 13.82 -35.44
CA GLU A 6 27.94 14.86 -36.28
C GLU A 6 26.74 14.30 -37.07
N ASN A 7 25.62 15.01 -37.16
CA ASN A 7 24.36 14.60 -37.79
C ASN A 7 23.62 13.42 -37.11
N CYS A 8 23.96 13.09 -35.85
CA CYS A 8 23.19 12.13 -35.08
C CYS A 8 22.02 12.81 -34.35
N GLU A 9 20.88 12.13 -34.33
CA GLU A 9 19.72 12.57 -33.56
C GLU A 9 20.03 12.49 -32.02
N ILE A 10 19.66 13.53 -31.31
CA ILE A 10 19.87 13.61 -29.87
C ILE A 10 18.56 13.24 -29.18
N PHE A 11 18.59 12.19 -28.38
CA PHE A 11 17.48 11.78 -27.54
C PHE A 11 17.70 12.20 -26.08
N ASP A 12 16.70 12.76 -25.48
CA ASP A 12 16.66 12.97 -24.04
C ASP A 12 15.69 11.98 -23.39
N SER A 13 15.93 11.65 -22.14
CA SER A 13 15.11 10.71 -21.39
C SER A 13 14.19 11.45 -20.43
N TYR A 14 12.90 11.15 -20.50
CA TYR A 14 11.92 11.61 -19.49
C TYR A 14 12.14 10.97 -18.12
N GLY A 15 13.10 10.04 -17.98
CA GLY A 15 13.38 9.28 -16.77
C GLY A 15 12.31 8.23 -16.47
N ARG A 16 12.52 7.51 -15.38
CA ARG A 16 11.62 6.43 -14.94
C ARG A 16 10.39 7.02 -14.24
N LYS A 17 9.23 6.84 -14.82
CA LYS A 17 7.94 7.34 -14.30
C LYS A 17 6.82 6.35 -14.59
N CYS A 18 5.79 6.34 -13.74
CA CYS A 18 4.56 5.63 -14.02
C CYS A 18 3.74 6.32 -15.13
N ASN A 19 2.83 5.57 -15.74
CA ASN A 19 2.01 6.09 -16.83
C ASN A 19 1.12 7.27 -16.42
N SER A 20 0.64 7.32 -15.20
CA SER A 20 -0.12 8.45 -14.70
C SER A 20 0.70 9.75 -14.72
N ARG A 21 1.98 9.68 -14.34
CA ARG A 21 2.89 10.84 -14.41
C ARG A 21 3.27 11.19 -15.85
N PHE A 22 3.46 10.21 -16.73
CA PHE A 22 3.68 10.48 -18.16
C PHE A 22 2.47 11.17 -18.76
N PHE A 23 1.27 10.68 -18.45
CA PHE A 23 0.05 11.26 -19.01
C PHE A 23 -0.20 12.69 -18.50
N VAL A 24 -0.10 12.92 -17.20
CA VAL A 24 -0.37 14.25 -16.61
C VAL A 24 0.65 15.29 -17.05
N ASN A 25 1.94 14.92 -17.13
CA ASN A 25 3.00 15.89 -17.42
C ASN A 25 3.31 16.05 -18.91
N TYR A 26 3.05 15.02 -19.71
CA TYR A 26 3.50 14.98 -21.11
C TYR A 26 2.43 14.55 -22.11
N GLY A 27 1.26 14.11 -21.64
CA GLY A 27 0.13 13.76 -22.51
C GLY A 27 0.22 12.39 -23.19
N PHE A 28 1.13 11.51 -22.77
CA PHE A 28 1.25 10.17 -23.34
C PHE A 28 1.40 9.09 -22.26
N SER A 29 1.23 7.82 -22.66
CA SER A 29 1.50 6.65 -21.83
C SER A 29 2.25 5.59 -22.61
N LEU A 30 3.00 4.73 -21.93
CA LEU A 30 3.73 3.63 -22.52
C LEU A 30 2.93 2.33 -22.36
N GLU A 31 2.76 1.58 -23.45
CA GLU A 31 2.04 0.29 -23.41
C GLU A 31 2.71 -0.71 -22.47
N LEU A 32 4.02 -0.84 -22.55
CA LEU A 32 4.83 -1.72 -21.69
C LEU A 32 5.71 -0.89 -20.74
N ASN A 33 5.10 -0.35 -19.70
CA ASN A 33 5.83 0.39 -18.67
C ASN A 33 6.09 -0.50 -17.44
N LEU A 34 7.33 -0.91 -17.24
CA LEU A 34 7.75 -1.70 -16.06
C LEU A 34 7.79 -0.85 -14.78
N ASP A 35 7.89 0.47 -14.92
CA ASP A 35 7.86 1.41 -13.79
C ASP A 35 6.44 1.88 -13.46
N ASN A 36 5.42 1.24 -14.06
CA ASN A 36 4.05 1.59 -13.78
C ASN A 36 3.66 1.19 -12.35
N GLU A 37 2.86 2.04 -11.72
CA GLU A 37 2.36 1.86 -10.35
C GLU A 37 0.92 2.36 -10.25
N ALA A 38 0.15 1.77 -9.34
CA ALA A 38 -1.18 2.23 -8.98
C ALA A 38 -1.14 2.90 -7.61
N LEU A 39 -1.76 4.06 -7.50
CA LEU A 39 -1.99 4.70 -6.21
C LEU A 39 -3.24 4.08 -5.57
N MET A 40 -3.08 3.58 -4.37
CA MET A 40 -4.18 3.06 -3.54
C MET A 40 -4.20 3.80 -2.21
N THR A 41 -5.35 4.35 -1.86
CA THR A 41 -5.57 5.00 -0.58
C THR A 41 -6.38 4.08 0.33
N PHE A 42 -5.86 3.80 1.51
CA PHE A 42 -6.58 3.07 2.55
C PHE A 42 -6.92 4.00 3.70
N GLU A 43 -8.14 3.88 4.20
CA GLU A 43 -8.66 4.73 5.27
C GLU A 43 -9.23 3.87 6.41
N LEU A 44 -8.88 4.20 7.66
CA LEU A 44 -9.49 3.61 8.84
C LEU A 44 -10.87 4.22 9.04
N PRO A 45 -11.95 3.40 9.03
CA PRO A 45 -13.29 3.90 9.25
C PRO A 45 -13.43 4.58 10.61
N ARG A 46 -13.97 5.80 10.65
CA ARG A 46 -14.15 6.56 11.89
C ARG A 46 -15.05 5.87 12.90
N ASN A 47 -15.95 5.01 12.43
CA ASN A 47 -16.87 4.22 13.27
C ASN A 47 -16.26 2.88 13.73
N ASP A 48 -14.99 2.61 13.44
CA ASP A 48 -14.32 1.39 13.94
C ASP A 48 -14.32 1.39 15.47
N PRO A 49 -14.78 0.32 16.14
CA PRO A 49 -14.80 0.23 17.59
C PRO A 49 -13.41 0.37 18.26
N GLN A 50 -12.36 -0.06 17.55
CA GLN A 50 -10.97 0.02 18.01
C GLN A 50 -10.18 1.16 17.33
N TYR A 51 -10.88 2.20 16.85
CA TYR A 51 -10.29 3.30 16.10
C TYR A 51 -9.01 3.87 16.74
N ALA A 52 -9.05 4.25 18.01
CA ALA A 52 -7.92 4.88 18.69
C ALA A 52 -6.68 3.96 18.77
N ILE A 53 -6.90 2.67 19.05
CA ILE A 53 -5.81 1.70 19.17
C ILE A 53 -5.21 1.44 17.77
N LYS A 54 -6.04 1.17 16.77
CA LYS A 54 -5.60 0.96 15.39
C LYS A 54 -4.86 2.17 14.84
N ALA A 55 -5.39 3.38 15.04
CA ALA A 55 -4.75 4.61 14.60
C ALA A 55 -3.34 4.77 15.18
N ARG A 56 -3.15 4.50 16.48
CA ARG A 56 -1.82 4.51 17.12
C ARG A 56 -0.86 3.49 16.52
N HIS A 57 -1.31 2.25 16.29
CA HIS A 57 -0.50 1.23 15.63
C HIS A 57 -0.12 1.58 14.20
N LEU A 58 -0.97 2.35 13.52
CA LEU A 58 -0.68 2.89 12.18
C LEU A 58 0.23 4.13 12.22
N GLY A 59 0.67 4.57 13.41
CA GLY A 59 1.59 5.70 13.59
C GLY A 59 0.92 7.07 13.62
N PHE A 60 -0.40 7.12 13.86
CA PHE A 60 -1.14 8.37 14.00
C PHE A 60 -1.35 8.73 15.48
N SER A 61 -1.09 9.99 15.84
CA SER A 61 -1.37 10.50 17.18
C SER A 61 -2.86 10.77 17.33
N VAL A 62 -3.53 9.97 18.14
CA VAL A 62 -4.97 10.08 18.41
C VAL A 62 -5.22 10.07 19.90
N GLY A 63 -6.06 10.99 20.40
CA GLY A 63 -6.51 11.01 21.80
C GLY A 63 -7.44 9.83 22.09
N ASP A 64 -7.43 9.36 23.34
CA ASP A 64 -8.17 8.16 23.75
C ASP A 64 -9.69 8.37 23.81
N ASP A 65 -10.14 9.60 24.12
CA ASP A 65 -11.55 9.92 24.38
C ASP A 65 -12.21 10.79 23.30
N LEU A 66 -11.74 10.70 22.05
CA LEU A 66 -12.31 11.51 20.98
C LEU A 66 -13.72 11.02 20.59
N SER A 67 -14.69 11.92 20.63
CA SER A 67 -15.99 11.68 20.03
C SER A 67 -15.83 11.42 18.51
N PHE A 68 -16.79 10.73 17.89
CA PHE A 68 -16.79 10.44 16.46
C PHE A 68 -16.51 11.68 15.59
N ALA A 69 -17.08 12.83 15.97
CA ALA A 69 -16.91 14.09 15.22
C ALA A 69 -15.49 14.68 15.34
N GLN A 70 -14.73 14.29 16.38
CA GLN A 70 -13.38 14.78 16.66
C GLN A 70 -12.29 13.83 16.09
N ARG A 71 -12.67 12.67 15.56
CA ARG A 71 -11.72 11.72 15.00
C ARG A 71 -11.19 12.25 13.66
N ASP A 72 -9.88 12.35 13.57
CA ASP A 72 -9.22 12.70 12.32
C ASP A 72 -9.37 11.60 11.26
N ILE A 73 -9.10 11.96 10.01
CA ILE A 73 -9.06 10.99 8.92
C ILE A 73 -7.70 10.29 8.96
N VAL A 74 -7.68 9.04 9.41
CA VAL A 74 -6.51 8.16 9.37
C VAL A 74 -6.48 7.49 8.01
N LYS A 75 -5.69 8.01 7.08
CA LYS A 75 -5.51 7.46 5.74
C LYS A 75 -4.05 7.44 5.34
N LYS A 76 -3.69 6.49 4.49
CA LYS A 76 -2.35 6.38 3.92
C LYS A 76 -2.41 5.98 2.45
N ASP A 77 -1.58 6.62 1.66
CA ASP A 77 -1.43 6.36 0.24
C ASP A 77 -0.27 5.39 0.00
N PHE A 78 -0.52 4.38 -0.81
CA PHE A 78 0.47 3.39 -1.23
C PHE A 78 0.61 3.38 -2.73
N GLN A 79 1.84 3.45 -3.21
CA GLN A 79 2.18 3.24 -4.61
C GLN A 79 2.51 1.78 -4.84
N ILE A 80 1.57 1.03 -5.42
CA ILE A 80 1.73 -0.38 -5.71
C ILE A 80 2.34 -0.54 -7.10
N PRO A 81 3.60 -0.98 -7.22
CA PRO A 81 4.28 -1.10 -8.49
C PRO A 81 3.76 -2.31 -9.29
N LYS A 82 3.71 -2.17 -10.62
CA LYS A 82 3.42 -3.28 -11.54
C LYS A 82 4.45 -4.40 -11.41
N ALA A 83 5.73 -4.05 -11.34
CA ALA A 83 6.76 -5.01 -10.98
C ALA A 83 6.71 -5.26 -9.47
N TYR A 84 6.57 -6.52 -9.07
CA TYR A 84 6.51 -6.88 -7.65
C TYR A 84 7.75 -6.39 -6.90
N LYS A 85 7.52 -5.46 -5.97
CA LYS A 85 8.55 -4.98 -5.02
C LYS A 85 8.09 -5.33 -3.62
N GLU A 86 8.64 -6.39 -3.10
CA GLU A 86 8.25 -7.02 -1.85
C GLU A 86 8.05 -6.02 -0.70
N LYS A 87 8.99 -5.10 -0.50
CA LYS A 87 8.91 -4.13 0.59
C LYS A 87 7.67 -3.23 0.52
N LYS A 88 7.37 -2.65 -0.65
CA LYS A 88 6.21 -1.75 -0.83
C LYS A 88 4.89 -2.50 -0.67
N VAL A 89 4.83 -3.72 -1.19
CA VAL A 89 3.65 -4.57 -1.10
C VAL A 89 3.44 -5.04 0.33
N LYS A 90 4.48 -5.48 1.03
CA LYS A 90 4.40 -5.87 2.45
C LYS A 90 3.91 -4.72 3.33
N GLU A 91 4.40 -3.49 3.12
CA GLU A 91 3.96 -2.33 3.89
C GLU A 91 2.45 -2.06 3.70
N ALA A 92 1.95 -2.12 2.46
CA ALA A 92 0.53 -1.97 2.17
C ALA A 92 -0.33 -3.07 2.82
N PHE A 93 0.12 -4.33 2.74
CA PHE A 93 -0.59 -5.45 3.38
C PHE A 93 -0.56 -5.38 4.90
N SER A 94 0.55 -4.96 5.51
CA SER A 94 0.63 -4.77 6.96
C SER A 94 -0.35 -3.69 7.43
N PHE A 95 -0.46 -2.60 6.68
CA PHE A 95 -1.44 -1.55 6.96
C PHE A 95 -2.87 -2.07 6.87
N LEU A 96 -3.21 -2.77 5.78
CA LEU A 96 -4.53 -3.39 5.59
C LEU A 96 -4.87 -4.38 6.70
N ARG A 97 -3.89 -5.15 7.15
CA ARG A 97 -4.08 -6.11 8.22
C ARG A 97 -4.50 -5.44 9.52
N VAL A 98 -3.85 -4.35 9.91
CA VAL A 98 -4.25 -3.57 11.09
C VAL A 98 -5.65 -2.98 10.90
N LEU A 99 -5.97 -2.45 9.70
CA LEU A 99 -7.30 -1.92 9.42
C LEU A 99 -8.41 -2.95 9.67
N HIS A 100 -8.20 -4.19 9.23
CA HIS A 100 -9.20 -5.24 9.25
C HIS A 100 -9.07 -6.21 10.44
N ALA A 101 -8.09 -6.02 11.31
CA ALA A 101 -7.87 -6.88 12.48
C ALA A 101 -9.09 -6.89 13.41
N GLN A 102 -9.51 -8.08 13.80
CA GLN A 102 -10.63 -8.32 14.72
C GLN A 102 -10.33 -9.51 15.65
N GLY A 103 -11.05 -9.62 16.75
CA GLY A 103 -10.96 -10.75 17.68
C GLY A 103 -9.52 -11.04 18.15
N ASN A 104 -9.08 -12.28 18.04
CA ASN A 104 -7.76 -12.71 18.51
C ASN A 104 -6.60 -12.04 17.77
N GLU A 105 -6.75 -11.79 16.47
CA GLU A 105 -5.72 -11.09 15.69
C GLU A 105 -5.53 -9.66 16.19
N PHE A 106 -6.62 -8.96 16.48
CA PHE A 106 -6.56 -7.63 17.09
C PHE A 106 -5.87 -7.65 18.44
N LEU A 107 -6.15 -8.65 19.28
CA LEU A 107 -5.48 -8.80 20.59
C LEU A 107 -3.97 -8.99 20.44
N ILE A 108 -3.53 -9.79 19.48
CA ILE A 108 -2.09 -9.99 19.20
C ILE A 108 -1.45 -8.67 18.76
N ILE A 109 -2.08 -7.94 17.86
CA ILE A 109 -1.56 -6.66 17.37
C ILE A 109 -1.52 -5.63 18.52
N SER A 110 -2.58 -5.56 19.33
CA SER A 110 -2.69 -4.59 20.43
C SER A 110 -1.78 -4.89 21.64
N SER A 111 -1.43 -6.15 21.86
CA SER A 111 -0.52 -6.56 22.95
C SER A 111 0.96 -6.39 22.60
N ALA A 112 1.26 -6.21 21.34
CA ALA A 112 2.62 -6.06 20.85
C ALA A 112 3.08 -4.60 20.92
N ASP A 113 3.33 -4.11 22.14
CA ASP A 113 3.95 -2.81 22.33
C ASP A 113 5.31 -2.75 21.61
N GLY A 114 5.39 -1.93 20.57
CA GLY A 114 6.62 -1.69 19.80
C GLY A 114 6.82 -2.53 18.54
N LEU A 115 5.89 -3.41 18.17
CA LEU A 115 5.93 -4.04 16.85
C LEU A 115 5.72 -2.98 15.75
N ARG A 116 6.73 -2.83 14.91
CA ARG A 116 6.58 -2.05 13.67
C ARG A 116 5.62 -2.80 12.75
N LEU A 117 4.88 -2.07 11.91
CA LEU A 117 4.00 -2.66 10.89
C LEU A 117 4.71 -3.71 10.01
N GLU A 118 6.01 -3.53 9.78
CA GLU A 118 6.87 -4.45 9.02
C GLU A 118 7.19 -5.75 9.77
N ASP A 119 7.08 -5.77 11.11
CA ASP A 119 7.36 -6.93 11.96
C ASP A 119 6.11 -7.81 12.18
N ILE A 120 4.93 -7.35 11.77
CA ILE A 120 3.71 -8.15 11.82
C ILE A 120 3.85 -9.26 10.78
N PRO A 121 3.94 -10.54 11.21
CA PRO A 121 4.14 -11.64 10.27
C PRO A 121 3.00 -11.63 9.23
N PRO A 122 3.30 -11.88 7.95
CA PRO A 122 2.26 -11.99 6.94
C PRO A 122 1.25 -13.05 7.40
N LEU A 123 -0.05 -12.76 7.21
CA LEU A 123 -1.07 -13.79 7.33
C LEU A 123 -0.59 -14.99 6.50
N SER A 124 -0.38 -16.12 7.15
CA SER A 124 -0.38 -17.38 6.44
C SER A 124 -1.81 -17.56 5.92
N ILE A 125 -2.08 -17.02 4.74
CA ILE A 125 -3.27 -17.40 3.98
C ILE A 125 -3.04 -18.88 3.71
N ARG A 126 -3.70 -19.75 4.49
CA ARG A 126 -3.85 -21.14 4.12
C ARG A 126 -4.63 -21.11 2.82
N TYR A 127 -3.92 -21.26 1.72
CA TYR A 127 -4.52 -21.49 0.40
C TYR A 127 -5.31 -22.83 0.34
N ASP A 128 -5.23 -23.63 1.39
CA ASP A 128 -5.92 -24.92 1.53
C ASP A 128 -7.45 -24.82 1.51
N ALA A 129 -8.02 -23.62 1.62
CA ALA A 129 -9.46 -23.42 1.57
C ALA A 129 -10.03 -23.24 0.14
N PHE A 130 -9.18 -23.10 -0.87
CA PHE A 130 -9.62 -22.90 -2.26
C PHE A 130 -9.52 -24.12 -3.17
N ASP A 131 -8.89 -25.21 -2.71
CA ASP A 131 -8.79 -26.45 -3.48
C ASP A 131 -10.11 -27.25 -3.59
N GLY A 132 -11.21 -26.73 -3.05
CA GLY A 132 -12.53 -27.38 -3.13
C GLY A 132 -13.47 -26.88 -4.22
N LEU A 133 -13.09 -25.86 -4.99
CA LEU A 133 -13.88 -25.37 -6.12
C LEU A 133 -13.18 -25.69 -7.44
N ASN A 134 -13.17 -26.98 -7.79
CA ASN A 134 -12.92 -27.42 -9.14
C ASN A 134 -14.18 -27.07 -9.98
N PRO A 135 -14.14 -26.14 -10.93
CA PRO A 135 -15.24 -25.97 -11.86
C PRO A 135 -15.22 -27.21 -12.76
N MET A 136 -16.09 -28.12 -12.50
CA MET A 136 -16.40 -29.18 -13.46
C MET A 136 -17.00 -28.56 -14.72
N VAL A 137 -16.28 -28.76 -15.83
CA VAL A 137 -16.70 -28.93 -17.22
C VAL A 137 -17.83 -28.04 -17.71
#